data_a45f62374bd75b4fd721a04643ec6e89
#
_entry.id   a45f62374bd75b4fd721a04643ec6e89
#
_cell.length_a   1.000
_cell.length_b   1.000
_cell.length_c   1.000
_cell.angle_alpha   90.00
_cell.angle_beta   90.00
_cell.angle_gamma   90.00
#
_symmetry.space_group_name_H-M   'P 1'
#
loop_
_entity.id
_entity.type
_entity.pdbx_description
1 polymer ?
#
loop_
_entity_poly.entity_id
_entity_poly.type
_entity_poly.pdbx_seq_one_letter_code
_entity_poly.pdbx_strand_id
1 'polypeptide(L)'
;VSDLSDVAPTDWAYQALQSLVERYGCVTGLPGGGFEGRRSLTRYEFAAALDGCLQAWGELRSLDDLSAEEWETLERLQRDFGGELEDLGDRVADLDRQIAQLEAQEFSPTLVMGGESIIALSAGFGGPQNSGDATNPVLTHLTRLGFVSSLTGRDRLRLEFQASNFANRGFASPSGFNSDMALLSFQGNTDNQIQLSRLEYRVALSDRFVITARPVGFSLSSVLTANSPYFDAGRGAISRFAEASPAFKLGRLDAGGGFDWLISDTVRLQGAYGVRTANRPQEGQGLFNSDHSAFGVQLFLKPAPTVLTGISYLNSYSGNGRLDTFTGSFLADTN
;
A
#
# COMPACT_ATOMS: atom_id res chain seq x y z
N VAL A 1 -3.06 -49.95 -14.12
CA VAL A 1 -2.30 -50.17 -12.86
C VAL A 1 -0.89 -50.62 -13.16
N SER A 2 -0.58 -51.08 -14.40
CA SER A 2 0.77 -51.46 -14.83
C SER A 2 1.71 -50.28 -15.17
N ASP A 3 1.18 -49.04 -15.18
CA ASP A 3 1.92 -47.84 -15.56
C ASP A 3 2.59 -47.13 -14.38
N LEU A 4 2.54 -47.71 -13.19
CA LEU A 4 3.13 -47.14 -11.96
C LEU A 4 4.39 -47.89 -11.49
N SER A 5 5.04 -48.69 -12.40
CA SER A 5 6.28 -49.33 -12.03
C SER A 5 7.44 -48.36 -12.00
N ASP A 6 8.11 -48.26 -10.86
CA ASP A 6 9.32 -47.44 -10.69
C ASP A 6 10.45 -47.95 -11.59
N VAL A 7 11.27 -47.02 -12.10
CA VAL A 7 12.50 -47.35 -12.84
C VAL A 7 13.61 -47.59 -11.84
N ALA A 8 14.01 -48.84 -11.74
CA ALA A 8 15.07 -49.26 -10.78
C ALA A 8 16.46 -48.93 -11.29
N PRO A 9 17.44 -48.71 -10.40
CA PRO A 9 18.85 -48.50 -10.80
C PRO A 9 19.47 -49.62 -11.62
N THR A 10 18.88 -50.83 -11.58
CA THR A 10 19.27 -51.99 -12.37
C THR A 10 18.70 -52.01 -13.78
N ASP A 11 17.72 -51.15 -14.07
CA ASP A 11 17.07 -51.12 -15.37
C ASP A 11 17.98 -50.45 -16.42
N TRP A 12 17.92 -50.96 -17.65
CA TRP A 12 18.73 -50.43 -18.73
C TRP A 12 18.52 -48.94 -18.97
N ALA A 13 17.27 -48.46 -18.87
CA ALA A 13 16.91 -47.04 -19.05
C ALA A 13 17.58 -46.17 -17.99
N TYR A 14 17.58 -46.62 -16.73
CA TYR A 14 18.24 -45.91 -15.63
C TYR A 14 19.74 -45.74 -15.87
N GLN A 15 20.42 -46.86 -16.25
CA GLN A 15 21.84 -46.82 -16.54
C GLN A 15 22.17 -45.97 -17.76
N ALA A 16 21.31 -46.01 -18.79
CA ALA A 16 21.45 -45.18 -19.97
C ALA A 16 21.37 -43.70 -19.62
N LEU A 17 20.32 -43.28 -18.88
CA LEU A 17 20.16 -41.89 -18.44
C LEU A 17 21.29 -41.46 -17.51
N GLN A 18 21.72 -42.32 -16.59
CA GLN A 18 22.85 -42.03 -15.71
C GLN A 18 24.13 -41.76 -16.51
N SER A 19 24.43 -42.57 -17.51
CA SER A 19 25.60 -42.38 -18.39
C SER A 19 25.55 -41.05 -19.13
N LEU A 20 24.37 -40.67 -19.60
CA LEU A 20 24.14 -39.39 -20.27
C LEU A 20 24.31 -38.17 -19.31
N VAL A 21 23.81 -38.31 -18.10
CA VAL A 21 23.95 -37.27 -17.05
C VAL A 21 25.41 -37.10 -16.63
N GLU A 22 26.14 -38.20 -16.37
CA GLU A 22 27.54 -38.17 -15.96
C GLU A 22 28.44 -37.57 -17.06
N ARG A 23 28.14 -37.88 -18.31
CA ARG A 23 28.93 -37.43 -19.44
C ARG A 23 28.66 -36.01 -19.88
N TYR A 24 27.40 -35.58 -19.83
CA TYR A 24 26.95 -34.32 -20.39
C TYR A 24 26.47 -33.29 -19.35
N GLY A 25 26.34 -33.70 -18.09
CA GLY A 25 25.95 -32.81 -16.98
C GLY A 25 24.54 -32.21 -17.12
N CYS A 26 23.62 -32.96 -17.79
CA CYS A 26 22.34 -32.41 -18.25
C CYS A 26 21.18 -32.49 -17.25
N VAL A 27 21.36 -32.93 -16.00
CA VAL A 27 20.27 -32.99 -15.03
C VAL A 27 20.21 -31.75 -14.20
N THR A 28 19.23 -30.93 -14.46
CA THR A 28 18.78 -29.84 -13.59
C THR A 28 17.29 -30.04 -13.29
N GLY A 29 16.91 -30.17 -12.02
CA GLY A 29 15.49 -30.14 -11.67
C GLY A 29 14.95 -31.26 -10.82
N LEU A 30 15.80 -32.22 -10.39
CA LEU A 30 15.37 -33.13 -9.32
C LEU A 30 15.49 -32.47 -7.94
N PRO A 31 14.54 -32.71 -7.01
CA PRO A 31 14.65 -32.25 -5.65
C PRO A 31 15.96 -32.74 -5.00
N GLY A 32 16.89 -31.81 -4.74
CA GLY A 32 18.22 -32.17 -4.19
C GLY A 32 19.39 -31.83 -5.11
N GLY A 33 19.15 -31.40 -6.36
CA GLY A 33 20.19 -30.84 -7.25
C GLY A 33 21.11 -31.84 -7.94
N GLY A 34 20.86 -33.15 -7.89
CA GLY A 34 21.65 -34.13 -8.55
C GLY A 34 20.91 -35.46 -8.80
N PHE A 35 21.36 -36.21 -9.80
CA PHE A 35 20.87 -37.55 -10.08
C PHE A 35 21.40 -38.52 -9.02
N GLU A 36 20.54 -38.89 -8.04
CA GLU A 36 20.90 -39.84 -6.99
C GLU A 36 20.92 -41.28 -7.56
N GLY A 37 22.07 -41.72 -8.01
CA GLY A 37 22.29 -43.02 -8.69
C GLY A 37 21.96 -44.30 -7.89
N ARG A 38 21.20 -44.22 -6.81
CA ARG A 38 20.85 -45.37 -5.95
C ARG A 38 19.36 -45.47 -5.58
N ARG A 39 18.54 -44.53 -5.97
CA ARG A 39 17.08 -44.49 -5.69
C ARG A 39 16.30 -44.88 -6.95
N SER A 40 15.29 -45.73 -6.81
CA SER A 40 14.30 -45.93 -7.88
C SER A 40 13.56 -44.61 -8.13
N LEU A 41 13.33 -44.30 -9.39
CA LEU A 41 12.59 -43.16 -9.86
C LEU A 41 11.22 -43.61 -10.36
N THR A 42 10.19 -42.85 -10.09
CA THR A 42 8.90 -43.02 -10.79
C THR A 42 9.10 -42.77 -12.28
N ARG A 43 8.25 -43.32 -13.15
CA ARG A 43 8.31 -43.05 -14.59
C ARG A 43 8.28 -41.59 -14.95
N TYR A 44 7.47 -40.80 -14.22
CA TYR A 44 7.38 -39.34 -14.41
C TYR A 44 8.62 -38.58 -13.93
N GLU A 45 9.22 -38.96 -12.79
CA GLU A 45 10.51 -38.40 -12.36
C GLU A 45 11.61 -38.69 -13.37
N PHE A 46 11.59 -39.89 -13.92
CA PHE A 46 12.54 -40.30 -14.96
C PHE A 46 12.33 -39.54 -16.27
N ALA A 47 11.07 -39.40 -16.71
CA ALA A 47 10.73 -38.63 -17.90
C ALA A 47 11.10 -37.14 -17.74
N ALA A 48 10.89 -36.53 -16.56
CA ALA A 48 11.32 -35.16 -16.28
C ALA A 48 12.84 -34.98 -16.33
N ALA A 49 13.60 -35.96 -15.84
CA ALA A 49 15.05 -35.95 -15.94
C ALA A 49 15.55 -36.14 -17.39
N LEU A 50 14.88 -36.99 -18.17
CA LEU A 50 15.16 -37.18 -19.59
C LEU A 50 14.84 -35.93 -20.41
N ASP A 51 13.70 -35.28 -20.15
CA ASP A 51 13.28 -34.02 -20.80
C ASP A 51 14.28 -32.89 -20.53
N GLY A 52 14.75 -32.75 -19.27
CA GLY A 52 15.79 -31.78 -18.93
C GLY A 52 17.12 -32.05 -19.68
N CYS A 53 17.47 -33.31 -19.91
CA CYS A 53 18.61 -33.64 -20.75
C CYS A 53 18.39 -33.30 -22.22
N LEU A 54 17.21 -33.59 -22.76
CA LEU A 54 16.86 -33.26 -24.14
C LEU A 54 16.89 -31.79 -24.42
N GLN A 55 16.33 -30.97 -23.50
CA GLN A 55 16.32 -29.49 -23.60
C GLN A 55 17.73 -28.91 -23.51
N ALA A 56 18.56 -29.38 -22.54
CA ALA A 56 19.92 -28.90 -22.40
C ALA A 56 20.79 -29.20 -23.63
N TRP A 57 20.49 -30.27 -24.36
CA TRP A 57 21.17 -30.59 -25.61
C TRP A 57 20.67 -29.74 -26.77
N GLY A 58 19.38 -29.40 -26.83
CA GLY A 58 18.84 -28.55 -27.85
C GLY A 58 19.43 -27.13 -27.80
N GLU A 59 19.84 -26.68 -26.61
CA GLU A 59 20.41 -25.35 -26.41
C GLU A 59 21.93 -25.25 -26.52
N LEU A 60 22.66 -26.33 -26.20
CA LEU A 60 24.11 -26.25 -25.95
C LEU A 60 25.01 -26.88 -27.04
N ARG A 61 24.51 -27.75 -27.90
CA ARG A 61 25.36 -28.44 -28.90
C ARG A 61 24.63 -28.81 -30.19
N SER A 62 25.35 -28.78 -31.31
CA SER A 62 24.92 -29.41 -32.54
C SER A 62 24.80 -30.93 -32.34
N LEU A 63 23.76 -31.54 -32.89
CA LEU A 63 23.47 -32.99 -32.83
C LEU A 63 24.63 -33.88 -33.38
N ASP A 64 25.66 -33.26 -33.96
CA ASP A 64 26.84 -33.90 -34.53
C ASP A 64 27.85 -34.47 -33.52
N ASP A 65 27.69 -34.16 -32.23
CA ASP A 65 28.61 -34.60 -31.15
C ASP A 65 28.22 -35.95 -30.50
N LEU A 66 27.08 -36.53 -30.88
CA LEU A 66 26.61 -37.82 -30.37
C LEU A 66 27.16 -39.00 -31.21
N SER A 67 27.65 -40.06 -30.55
CA SER A 67 27.96 -41.29 -31.23
C SER A 67 26.68 -41.99 -31.72
N ALA A 68 26.81 -42.84 -32.74
CA ALA A 68 25.68 -43.59 -33.28
C ALA A 68 24.97 -44.47 -32.23
N GLU A 69 25.73 -45.02 -31.26
CA GLU A 69 25.21 -45.83 -30.15
C GLU A 69 24.42 -44.99 -29.14
N GLU A 70 24.88 -43.77 -28.85
CA GLU A 70 24.17 -42.83 -27.96
C GLU A 70 22.87 -42.32 -28.59
N TRP A 71 22.88 -42.10 -29.90
CA TRP A 71 21.70 -41.74 -30.66
C TRP A 71 20.63 -42.85 -30.64
N GLU A 72 21.01 -44.09 -30.87
CA GLU A 72 20.09 -45.22 -30.78
C GLU A 72 19.53 -45.41 -29.36
N THR A 73 20.36 -45.19 -28.35
CA THR A 73 19.95 -45.20 -26.92
C THR A 73 18.93 -44.12 -26.62
N LEU A 74 19.17 -42.91 -27.11
CA LEU A 74 18.27 -41.77 -26.91
C LEU A 74 16.90 -41.98 -27.59
N GLU A 75 16.94 -42.46 -28.83
CA GLU A 75 15.72 -42.77 -29.61
C GLU A 75 14.88 -43.86 -28.95
N ARG A 76 15.56 -44.84 -28.32
CA ARG A 76 14.89 -45.87 -27.53
C ARG A 76 14.27 -45.32 -26.25
N LEU A 77 14.98 -44.45 -25.52
CA LEU A 77 14.47 -43.80 -24.32
C LEU A 77 13.25 -42.92 -24.65
N GLN A 78 13.32 -42.13 -25.72
CA GLN A 78 12.18 -41.30 -26.17
C GLN A 78 10.96 -42.15 -26.56
N ARG A 79 11.18 -43.34 -27.14
CA ARG A 79 10.10 -44.25 -27.51
C ARG A 79 9.45 -44.90 -26.29
N ASP A 80 10.27 -45.33 -25.32
CA ASP A 80 9.80 -46.05 -24.13
C ASP A 80 9.16 -45.15 -23.09
N PHE A 81 9.46 -43.83 -23.10
CA PHE A 81 8.89 -42.78 -22.22
C PHE A 81 8.12 -41.73 -22.97
N GLY A 82 7.75 -41.99 -24.24
CA GLY A 82 7.07 -41.02 -25.08
C GLY A 82 5.72 -40.53 -24.51
N GLY A 83 4.94 -41.43 -23.89
CA GLY A 83 3.68 -41.07 -23.25
C GLY A 83 3.83 -40.12 -22.07
N GLU A 84 4.82 -40.39 -21.21
CA GLU A 84 5.11 -39.53 -20.04
C GLU A 84 5.71 -38.20 -20.47
N LEU A 85 6.52 -38.15 -21.52
CA LEU A 85 7.05 -36.89 -22.08
C LEU A 85 5.97 -36.04 -22.71
N GLU A 86 5.00 -36.63 -23.45
CA GLU A 86 3.89 -35.93 -24.02
C GLU A 86 2.98 -35.35 -22.94
N ASP A 87 2.59 -36.13 -21.91
CA ASP A 87 1.78 -35.67 -20.78
C ASP A 87 2.49 -34.54 -20.00
N LEU A 88 3.80 -34.63 -19.82
CA LEU A 88 4.62 -33.62 -19.17
C LEU A 88 4.61 -32.31 -19.99
N GLY A 89 4.82 -32.41 -21.30
CA GLY A 89 4.77 -31.28 -22.24
C GLY A 89 3.41 -30.57 -22.23
N ASP A 90 2.33 -31.33 -22.24
CA ASP A 90 0.98 -30.78 -22.16
C ASP A 90 0.72 -30.05 -20.83
N ARG A 91 1.20 -30.59 -19.72
CA ARG A 91 1.08 -29.98 -18.39
C ARG A 91 1.91 -28.69 -18.27
N VAL A 92 3.12 -28.67 -18.82
CA VAL A 92 3.96 -27.46 -18.87
C VAL A 92 3.29 -26.39 -19.71
N ALA A 93 2.79 -26.75 -20.93
CA ALA A 93 2.07 -25.82 -21.79
C ALA A 93 0.77 -25.28 -21.16
N ASP A 94 0.10 -26.06 -20.32
CA ASP A 94 -1.07 -25.61 -19.56
C ASP A 94 -0.69 -24.65 -18.43
N LEU A 95 0.38 -24.95 -17.70
CA LEU A 95 0.92 -24.05 -16.67
C LEU A 95 1.39 -22.72 -17.27
N ASP A 96 2.07 -22.72 -18.40
CA ASP A 96 2.49 -21.51 -19.10
C ASP A 96 1.29 -20.65 -19.51
N ARG A 97 0.21 -21.31 -20.00
CA ARG A 97 -1.06 -20.58 -20.31
C ARG A 97 -1.69 -19.97 -19.05
N GLN A 98 -1.68 -20.71 -17.93
CA GLN A 98 -2.21 -20.20 -16.67
C GLN A 98 -1.35 -19.05 -16.12
N ILE A 99 -0.02 -19.15 -16.22
CA ILE A 99 0.90 -18.06 -15.84
C ILE A 99 0.66 -16.84 -16.70
N ALA A 100 0.59 -16.97 -18.02
CA ALA A 100 0.31 -15.85 -18.93
C ALA A 100 -1.06 -15.21 -18.66
N GLN A 101 -2.06 -16.01 -18.27
CA GLN A 101 -3.37 -15.51 -17.88
C GLN A 101 -3.35 -14.79 -16.53
N LEU A 102 -2.58 -15.27 -15.56
CA LEU A 102 -2.36 -14.60 -14.27
C LEU A 102 -1.59 -13.28 -14.46
N GLU A 103 -0.52 -13.29 -15.25
CA GLU A 103 0.24 -12.08 -15.59
C GLU A 103 -0.62 -11.04 -16.32
N ALA A 104 -1.49 -11.45 -17.23
CA ALA A 104 -2.45 -10.56 -17.89
C ALA A 104 -3.51 -9.99 -16.91
N GLN A 105 -3.76 -10.68 -15.79
CA GLN A 105 -4.65 -10.26 -14.71
C GLN A 105 -3.94 -9.48 -13.59
N GLU A 106 -2.60 -9.52 -13.52
CA GLU A 106 -1.83 -8.77 -12.51
C GLU A 106 -2.01 -7.25 -12.63
N PHE A 107 -2.42 -6.74 -13.78
CA PHE A 107 -2.80 -5.34 -13.97
C PHE A 107 -4.30 -5.07 -13.76
N SER A 108 -5.03 -5.91 -13.07
CA SER A 108 -6.32 -5.52 -12.51
C SER A 108 -6.06 -4.50 -11.40
N PRO A 109 -6.68 -3.30 -11.40
CA PRO A 109 -6.52 -2.34 -10.33
C PRO A 109 -6.93 -3.01 -9.02
N THR A 110 -5.95 -3.42 -8.24
CA THR A 110 -6.18 -4.13 -6.99
C THR A 110 -6.78 -3.15 -6.01
N LEU A 111 -8.04 -3.33 -5.65
CA LEU A 111 -8.69 -2.55 -4.62
C LEU A 111 -8.35 -3.17 -3.26
N VAL A 112 -7.50 -2.49 -2.51
CA VAL A 112 -7.21 -2.87 -1.12
C VAL A 112 -8.18 -2.15 -0.20
N MET A 113 -8.93 -2.92 0.58
CA MET A 113 -9.86 -2.43 1.59
C MET A 113 -9.24 -2.62 2.98
N GLY A 114 -9.34 -1.59 3.80
CA GLY A 114 -8.95 -1.62 5.21
C GLY A 114 -9.85 -0.72 6.03
N GLY A 115 -9.89 -0.93 7.34
CA GLY A 115 -10.72 -0.08 8.19
C GLY A 115 -10.32 -0.19 9.66
N GLU A 116 -10.87 0.72 10.45
CA GLU A 116 -10.75 0.72 11.90
C GLU A 116 -12.08 1.14 12.54
N SER A 117 -12.33 0.65 13.73
CA SER A 117 -13.44 1.10 14.57
C SER A 117 -12.91 1.40 15.96
N ILE A 118 -13.13 2.63 16.42
CA ILE A 118 -12.78 3.09 17.76
C ILE A 118 -14.06 3.22 18.53
N ILE A 119 -14.19 2.50 19.64
CA ILE A 119 -15.30 2.61 20.58
C ILE A 119 -14.72 3.15 21.88
N ALA A 120 -15.28 4.23 22.40
CA ALA A 120 -14.73 4.92 23.55
C ALA A 120 -15.82 5.27 24.58
N LEU A 121 -15.53 4.98 25.85
CA LEU A 121 -16.27 5.52 26.99
C LEU A 121 -15.45 6.69 27.53
N SER A 122 -15.99 7.88 27.54
CA SER A 122 -15.29 9.11 27.91
C SER A 122 -16.12 9.94 28.85
N ALA A 123 -15.47 10.61 29.79
CA ALA A 123 -16.12 11.55 30.71
C ALA A 123 -15.22 12.75 30.95
N GLY A 124 -15.81 13.89 31.26
CA GLY A 124 -15.09 15.10 31.65
C GLY A 124 -15.20 15.36 33.16
N PHE A 125 -14.12 15.88 33.76
CA PHE A 125 -14.09 16.23 35.18
C PHE A 125 -13.44 17.60 35.35
N GLY A 126 -13.92 18.40 36.32
CA GLY A 126 -13.26 19.67 36.72
C GLY A 126 -13.53 20.85 35.78
N GLY A 127 -14.65 20.85 35.06
CA GLY A 127 -15.09 22.01 34.28
C GLY A 127 -15.36 23.27 35.11
N PRO A 128 -15.46 24.47 34.52
CA PRO A 128 -15.82 25.69 35.21
C PRO A 128 -17.13 25.52 36.01
N GLN A 129 -17.24 26.15 37.16
CA GLN A 129 -18.36 25.98 38.13
C GLN A 129 -19.76 26.27 37.51
N ASN A 130 -19.83 26.91 36.34
CA ASN A 130 -21.05 27.18 35.57
C ASN A 130 -21.12 26.44 34.24
N SER A 131 -20.22 25.47 34.00
CA SER A 131 -20.35 24.64 32.82
C SER A 131 -21.54 23.69 33.06
N GLY A 132 -22.64 23.97 32.38
CA GLY A 132 -23.77 23.04 32.37
C GLY A 132 -23.31 21.68 31.90
N ASP A 133 -23.95 20.65 32.32
CA ASP A 133 -23.89 19.20 32.20
C ASP A 133 -23.21 18.50 31.00
N ALA A 134 -22.42 19.20 30.18
CA ALA A 134 -21.78 18.63 28.97
C ALA A 134 -20.46 17.87 29.26
N THR A 135 -20.33 17.32 30.47
CA THR A 135 -19.18 16.51 30.91
C THR A 135 -19.56 15.08 31.30
N ASN A 136 -20.85 14.74 31.16
CA ASN A 136 -21.37 13.40 31.48
C ASN A 136 -20.61 12.28 30.74
N PRO A 137 -20.53 11.08 31.32
CA PRO A 137 -20.01 9.92 30.59
C PRO A 137 -20.77 9.65 29.30
N VAL A 138 -20.04 9.48 28.22
CA VAL A 138 -20.60 9.22 26.89
C VAL A 138 -19.95 7.96 26.28
N LEU A 139 -20.76 7.15 25.59
CA LEU A 139 -20.29 6.07 24.76
C LEU A 139 -20.31 6.55 23.29
N THR A 140 -19.16 6.60 22.68
CA THR A 140 -18.97 7.10 21.32
C THR A 140 -18.25 6.12 20.45
N HIS A 141 -18.43 6.26 19.14
CA HIS A 141 -17.67 5.51 18.17
C HIS A 141 -17.20 6.39 17.01
N LEU A 142 -16.12 5.94 16.39
CA LEU A 142 -15.64 6.39 15.10
C LEU A 142 -15.24 5.16 14.29
N THR A 143 -15.95 4.91 13.20
CA THR A 143 -15.65 3.81 12.28
C THR A 143 -15.22 4.40 10.94
N ARG A 144 -14.10 3.93 10.40
CA ARG A 144 -13.55 4.32 9.10
C ARG A 144 -13.37 3.10 8.22
N LEU A 145 -13.72 3.25 6.94
CA LEU A 145 -13.50 2.25 5.92
C LEU A 145 -12.74 2.91 4.77
N GLY A 146 -11.53 2.42 4.51
CA GLY A 146 -10.63 2.95 3.49
C GLY A 146 -10.47 2.00 2.33
N PHE A 147 -10.41 2.58 1.13
CA PHE A 147 -10.14 1.89 -0.11
C PHE A 147 -8.92 2.53 -0.78
N VAL A 148 -8.00 1.72 -1.22
CA VAL A 148 -6.81 2.14 -1.95
C VAL A 148 -6.70 1.34 -3.23
N SER A 149 -6.54 2.04 -4.35
CA SER A 149 -6.35 1.45 -5.66
C SER A 149 -5.30 2.23 -6.45
N SER A 150 -4.74 1.62 -7.48
CA SER A 150 -3.93 2.26 -8.50
C SER A 150 -4.60 2.07 -9.84
N LEU A 151 -4.62 3.10 -10.69
CA LEU A 151 -5.19 3.07 -12.03
C LEU A 151 -4.11 2.82 -13.09
N THR A 152 -2.87 3.18 -12.80
CA THR A 152 -1.75 3.16 -13.76
C THR A 152 -0.52 2.41 -13.24
N GLY A 153 -0.56 1.89 -12.01
CA GLY A 153 0.58 1.28 -11.33
C GLY A 153 1.60 2.28 -10.74
N ARG A 154 1.53 3.56 -11.13
CA ARG A 154 2.39 4.65 -10.63
C ARG A 154 1.61 5.73 -9.87
N ASP A 155 0.35 5.49 -9.62
CA ASP A 155 -0.58 6.39 -8.94
C ASP A 155 -1.24 5.70 -7.75
N ARG A 156 -1.93 6.48 -6.94
CA ARG A 156 -2.72 5.99 -5.82
C ARG A 156 -4.00 6.80 -5.69
N LEU A 157 -5.12 6.12 -5.87
CA LEU A 157 -6.44 6.62 -5.50
C LEU A 157 -6.80 6.10 -4.12
N ARG A 158 -7.14 6.99 -3.20
CA ARG A 158 -7.61 6.66 -1.85
C ARG A 158 -8.95 7.28 -1.58
N LEU A 159 -9.90 6.44 -1.17
CA LEU A 159 -11.21 6.84 -0.66
C LEU A 159 -11.31 6.41 0.82
N GLU A 160 -11.97 7.23 1.65
CA GLU A 160 -12.25 6.88 3.04
C GLU A 160 -13.66 7.33 3.39
N PHE A 161 -14.44 6.40 3.90
CA PHE A 161 -15.75 6.64 4.46
C PHE A 161 -15.68 6.60 5.97
N GLN A 162 -16.49 7.42 6.62
CA GLN A 162 -16.52 7.53 8.07
C GLN A 162 -17.97 7.56 8.56
N ALA A 163 -18.20 6.87 9.70
CA ALA A 163 -19.40 6.99 10.51
C ALA A 163 -19.03 7.24 11.97
N SER A 164 -19.71 8.16 12.65
CA SER A 164 -19.40 8.56 14.02
C SER A 164 -20.60 9.23 14.70
N ASN A 165 -20.59 9.26 16.04
CA ASN A 165 -21.73 9.75 16.83
C ASN A 165 -21.37 10.71 17.97
N PHE A 166 -20.15 11.29 17.99
CA PHE A 166 -19.80 12.23 19.05
C PHE A 166 -20.21 13.65 18.67
N ALA A 167 -21.45 14.00 19.05
CA ALA A 167 -22.14 15.24 18.63
C ALA A 167 -21.56 16.54 19.25
N ASN A 168 -21.91 17.67 18.66
CA ASN A 168 -21.81 19.02 19.21
C ASN A 168 -20.44 19.41 19.80
N ARG A 169 -19.33 19.05 19.16
CA ARG A 169 -17.96 19.29 19.66
C ARG A 169 -17.63 18.54 20.97
N GLY A 170 -18.47 17.64 21.42
CA GLY A 170 -18.27 16.85 22.62
C GLY A 170 -17.95 17.71 23.84
N PHE A 171 -16.91 17.38 24.59
CA PHE A 171 -16.49 18.12 25.78
C PHE A 171 -15.95 19.52 25.51
N ALA A 172 -15.60 19.84 24.26
CA ALA A 172 -15.12 21.16 23.84
C ALA A 172 -16.24 22.20 23.63
N SER A 173 -17.51 21.82 23.80
CA SER A 173 -18.64 22.72 23.65
C SER A 173 -18.60 23.89 24.65
N PRO A 174 -19.30 25.02 24.38
CA PRO A 174 -19.41 26.12 25.34
C PRO A 174 -20.03 25.72 26.67
N SER A 175 -20.91 24.72 26.70
CA SER A 175 -21.49 24.15 27.91
C SER A 175 -20.59 23.10 28.60
N GLY A 176 -19.48 22.74 28.01
CA GLY A 176 -18.46 21.85 28.57
C GLY A 176 -17.22 22.64 29.03
N PHE A 177 -16.04 22.24 28.53
CA PHE A 177 -14.78 22.91 28.88
C PHE A 177 -14.52 24.21 28.10
N ASN A 178 -15.36 24.52 27.10
CA ASN A 178 -15.25 25.72 26.27
C ASN A 178 -13.85 25.92 25.67
N SER A 179 -13.23 24.85 25.24
CA SER A 179 -11.88 24.85 24.70
C SER A 179 -11.67 23.73 23.69
N ASP A 180 -11.06 24.03 22.53
CA ASP A 180 -10.68 23.04 21.54
C ASP A 180 -9.61 22.06 22.07
N MET A 181 -8.94 22.37 23.18
CA MET A 181 -8.03 21.44 23.86
C MET A 181 -8.75 20.18 24.39
N ALA A 182 -10.05 20.25 24.63
CA ALA A 182 -10.87 19.13 25.07
C ALA A 182 -11.36 18.24 23.92
N LEU A 183 -11.02 18.54 22.66
CA LEU A 183 -11.33 17.70 21.52
C LEU A 183 -10.49 16.42 21.56
N LEU A 184 -11.17 15.30 21.37
CA LEU A 184 -10.50 14.00 21.23
C LEU A 184 -10.07 13.78 19.78
N SER A 185 -8.99 13.04 19.57
CA SER A 185 -8.44 12.77 18.23
C SER A 185 -9.42 12.02 17.32
N PHE A 186 -10.19 11.11 17.91
CA PHE A 186 -11.23 10.30 17.24
C PHE A 186 -12.62 10.95 17.25
N GLN A 187 -12.72 12.22 17.63
CA GLN A 187 -14.02 12.91 17.70
C GLN A 187 -14.54 13.23 16.30
N GLY A 188 -15.77 12.84 16.04
CA GLY A 188 -16.50 13.13 14.83
C GLY A 188 -18.01 12.93 15.05
N ASN A 189 -18.81 13.64 14.26
CA ASN A 189 -20.24 13.44 14.22
C ASN A 189 -20.75 13.40 12.78
N THR A 190 -21.30 12.26 12.41
CA THR A 190 -21.99 12.05 11.14
C THR A 190 -23.42 11.58 11.36
N ASP A 191 -23.92 11.65 12.60
CA ASP A 191 -25.21 11.10 13.02
C ASP A 191 -25.37 9.60 12.63
N ASN A 192 -24.26 8.84 12.77
CA ASN A 192 -24.14 7.45 12.35
C ASN A 192 -24.29 7.20 10.84
N GLN A 193 -24.33 8.24 10.02
CA GLN A 193 -24.39 8.11 8.56
C GLN A 193 -23.00 7.93 7.98
N ILE A 194 -22.92 7.13 6.94
CA ILE A 194 -21.69 6.92 6.19
C ILE A 194 -21.46 8.14 5.29
N GLN A 195 -20.37 8.85 5.51
CA GLN A 195 -19.98 10.02 4.74
C GLN A 195 -18.58 9.83 4.16
N LEU A 196 -18.35 10.37 2.96
CA LEU A 196 -17.02 10.43 2.36
C LEU A 196 -16.16 11.42 3.16
N SER A 197 -15.17 10.90 3.89
CA SER A 197 -14.26 11.72 4.72
C SER A 197 -12.97 12.09 4.00
N ARG A 198 -12.60 11.32 2.97
CA ARG A 198 -11.39 11.54 2.18
C ARG A 198 -11.56 11.05 0.75
N LEU A 199 -11.14 11.90 -0.19
CA LEU A 199 -10.86 11.51 -1.57
C LEU A 199 -9.50 12.09 -1.93
N GLU A 200 -8.53 11.23 -2.25
CA GLU A 200 -7.16 11.63 -2.55
C GLU A 200 -6.65 10.90 -3.79
N TYR A 201 -6.08 11.65 -4.70
CA TYR A 201 -5.35 11.10 -5.83
C TYR A 201 -3.91 11.59 -5.82
N ARG A 202 -2.97 10.65 -5.86
CA ARG A 202 -1.54 10.92 -5.96
C ARG A 202 -0.99 10.28 -7.20
N VAL A 203 -0.20 11.03 -7.97
CA VAL A 203 0.45 10.55 -9.18
C VAL A 203 1.94 10.89 -9.14
N ALA A 204 2.78 9.90 -9.41
CA ALA A 204 4.21 10.08 -9.59
C ALA A 204 4.47 10.47 -11.05
N LEU A 205 4.84 11.72 -11.29
CA LEU A 205 5.25 12.19 -12.62
C LEU A 205 6.68 11.74 -12.96
N SER A 206 7.48 11.51 -11.93
CA SER A 206 8.80 10.88 -12.01
C SER A 206 9.09 10.17 -10.70
N ASP A 207 10.20 9.44 -10.62
CA ASP A 207 10.64 8.75 -9.41
C ASP A 207 10.96 9.73 -8.25
N ARG A 208 11.10 11.03 -8.57
CA ARG A 208 11.43 12.08 -7.62
C ARG A 208 10.37 13.17 -7.47
N PHE A 209 9.26 13.13 -8.23
CA PHE A 209 8.25 14.18 -8.19
C PHE A 209 6.84 13.60 -8.19
N VAL A 210 6.10 13.93 -7.14
CA VAL A 210 4.74 13.45 -6.90
C VAL A 210 3.79 14.63 -6.78
N ILE A 211 2.63 14.57 -7.44
CA ILE A 211 1.52 15.48 -7.27
C ILE A 211 0.43 14.81 -6.45
N THR A 212 -0.21 15.57 -5.57
CA THR A 212 -1.36 15.15 -4.78
C THR A 212 -2.50 16.11 -5.03
N ALA A 213 -3.67 15.57 -5.35
CA ALA A 213 -4.95 16.28 -5.37
C ALA A 213 -5.89 15.63 -4.34
N ARG A 214 -6.53 16.45 -3.51
CA ARG A 214 -7.42 15.96 -2.45
C ARG A 214 -8.65 16.85 -2.37
N PRO A 215 -9.70 16.55 -3.16
CA PRO A 215 -10.91 17.35 -3.21
C PRO A 215 -11.83 17.20 -1.99
N VAL A 216 -11.60 16.22 -1.12
CA VAL A 216 -12.38 16.01 0.12
C VAL A 216 -11.44 15.72 1.29
N GLY A 217 -11.64 16.42 2.40
CA GLY A 217 -10.93 16.20 3.64
C GLY A 217 -9.46 16.64 3.62
N PHE A 218 -9.12 17.68 2.89
CA PHE A 218 -7.77 18.20 2.77
C PHE A 218 -7.31 18.91 4.06
N SER A 219 -6.03 18.80 4.34
CA SER A 219 -5.28 19.64 5.29
C SER A 219 -3.86 19.80 4.77
N LEU A 220 -3.12 20.79 5.24
CA LEU A 220 -1.72 20.97 4.81
C LEU A 220 -0.87 19.72 5.08
N SER A 221 -1.16 18.98 6.15
CA SER A 221 -0.52 17.69 6.46
C SER A 221 -0.86 16.54 5.49
N SER A 222 -1.76 16.77 4.52
CA SER A 222 -2.00 15.81 3.43
C SER A 222 -0.82 15.70 2.47
N VAL A 223 -0.02 16.76 2.40
CA VAL A 223 1.16 16.89 1.53
C VAL A 223 2.41 17.15 2.37
N LEU A 224 2.35 18.15 3.27
CA LEU A 224 3.48 18.50 4.13
C LEU A 224 3.64 17.44 5.22
N THR A 225 4.85 17.00 5.44
CA THR A 225 5.16 15.98 6.45
C THR A 225 5.11 16.60 7.84
N ALA A 226 4.14 16.22 8.65
CA ALA A 226 3.94 16.75 10.01
C ALA A 226 4.99 16.25 11.03
N ASN A 227 5.82 15.30 10.65
CA ASN A 227 6.88 14.68 11.45
C ASN A 227 6.46 14.41 12.93
N SER A 228 5.29 13.82 13.10
CA SER A 228 4.75 13.44 14.40
C SER A 228 4.49 11.93 14.43
N PRO A 229 5.01 11.20 15.43
CA PRO A 229 4.72 9.78 15.60
C PRO A 229 3.27 9.54 16.08
N TYR A 230 2.56 10.58 16.47
CA TYR A 230 1.22 10.52 17.06
C TYR A 230 0.10 10.89 16.06
N PHE A 231 0.43 11.06 14.79
CA PHE A 231 -0.48 11.51 13.74
C PHE A 231 -1.44 10.42 13.27
N ASP A 232 -2.18 9.83 14.21
CA ASP A 232 -3.20 8.81 13.95
C ASP A 232 -4.22 8.80 15.11
N ALA A 233 -5.49 8.99 14.79
CA ALA A 233 -6.57 9.01 15.79
C ALA A 233 -6.76 7.66 16.51
N GLY A 234 -6.42 6.54 15.88
CA GLY A 234 -6.59 5.19 16.43
C GLY A 234 -5.38 4.65 17.19
N ARG A 235 -4.18 5.15 16.90
CA ARG A 235 -2.91 4.59 17.40
C ARG A 235 -2.00 5.62 18.04
N GLY A 236 -2.36 6.89 17.93
CA GLY A 236 -1.56 8.02 18.44
C GLY A 236 -2.13 8.61 19.71
N ALA A 237 -2.13 9.94 19.78
CA ALA A 237 -2.61 10.68 20.93
C ALA A 237 -4.14 10.64 21.06
N ILE A 238 -4.64 10.58 22.29
CA ILE A 238 -6.08 10.67 22.59
C ILE A 238 -6.59 12.09 22.33
N SER A 239 -5.80 13.12 22.63
CA SER A 239 -6.14 14.52 22.41
C SER A 239 -5.84 14.94 20.98
N ARG A 240 -6.78 15.65 20.34
CA ARG A 240 -6.55 16.25 19.02
C ARG A 240 -5.40 17.27 19.03
N PHE A 241 -5.17 17.94 20.15
CA PHE A 241 -4.04 18.87 20.34
C PHE A 241 -2.69 18.15 20.17
N ALA A 242 -2.55 16.95 20.72
CA ALA A 242 -1.30 16.18 20.68
C ALA A 242 -1.14 15.30 19.42
N GLU A 243 -2.22 15.12 18.64
CA GLU A 243 -2.21 14.29 17.41
C GLU A 243 -1.27 14.87 16.35
N ALA A 244 -1.29 16.17 16.11
CA ALA A 244 -0.42 16.84 15.16
C ALA A 244 -0.19 18.30 15.53
N SER A 245 0.89 18.88 15.01
CA SER A 245 1.14 20.32 15.17
C SER A 245 -0.06 21.15 14.69
N PRO A 246 -0.56 22.09 15.49
CA PRO A 246 -1.63 23.00 15.10
C PRO A 246 -1.36 23.77 13.82
N ALA A 247 -0.08 24.06 13.52
CA ALA A 247 0.34 24.75 12.31
C ALA A 247 -0.12 24.06 11.02
N PHE A 248 -0.20 22.75 10.99
CA PHE A 248 -0.68 22.00 9.83
C PHE A 248 -2.20 21.85 9.75
N LYS A 249 -2.93 22.32 10.75
CA LYS A 249 -4.40 22.27 10.85
C LYS A 249 -5.07 23.62 10.53
N LEU A 250 -4.32 24.61 10.07
CA LEU A 250 -4.83 25.92 9.73
C LEU A 250 -5.98 25.87 8.73
N GLY A 251 -7.01 26.68 8.96
CA GLY A 251 -8.01 27.08 7.97
C GLY A 251 -9.21 26.17 7.79
N ARG A 252 -9.34 25.01 8.44
CA ARG A 252 -10.43 24.03 8.19
C ARG A 252 -10.63 23.74 6.71
N LEU A 253 -9.58 23.38 6.02
CA LEU A 253 -9.60 23.22 4.57
C LEU A 253 -10.40 21.98 4.17
N ASP A 254 -11.20 22.11 3.11
CA ASP A 254 -12.01 21.00 2.57
C ASP A 254 -11.31 20.33 1.40
N ALA A 255 -10.73 21.16 0.50
CA ALA A 255 -10.08 20.68 -0.71
C ALA A 255 -8.75 21.38 -0.95
N GLY A 256 -7.86 20.70 -1.65
CA GLY A 256 -6.56 21.24 -1.97
C GLY A 256 -5.67 20.23 -2.70
N GLY A 257 -4.44 20.61 -2.84
CA GLY A 257 -3.42 19.79 -3.47
C GLY A 257 -2.02 20.29 -3.18
N GLY A 258 -1.05 19.63 -3.76
CA GLY A 258 0.33 20.04 -3.62
C GLY A 258 1.28 19.08 -4.30
N PHE A 259 2.54 19.29 -4.06
CA PHE A 259 3.62 18.50 -4.64
C PHE A 259 4.63 18.08 -3.58
N ASP A 260 5.36 17.04 -3.91
CA ASP A 260 6.45 16.49 -3.14
C ASP A 260 7.61 16.21 -4.10
N TRP A 261 8.69 16.93 -3.94
CA TRP A 261 9.84 16.88 -4.81
C TRP A 261 11.11 16.46 -4.06
N LEU A 262 11.62 15.28 -4.38
CA LEU A 262 12.91 14.80 -3.92
C LEU A 262 14.00 15.39 -4.82
N ILE A 263 14.53 16.58 -4.46
CA ILE A 263 15.55 17.27 -5.22
C ILE A 263 16.84 16.44 -5.26
N SER A 264 17.22 15.87 -4.11
CA SER A 264 18.30 14.90 -3.97
C SER A 264 17.96 13.90 -2.86
N ASP A 265 18.78 12.89 -2.65
CA ASP A 265 18.56 11.88 -1.62
C ASP A 265 18.57 12.45 -0.19
N THR A 266 19.08 13.68 -0.04
CA THR A 266 19.17 14.39 1.24
C THR A 266 18.30 15.64 1.32
N VAL A 267 17.72 16.11 0.21
CA VAL A 267 16.94 17.34 0.13
C VAL A 267 15.58 17.09 -0.49
N ARG A 268 14.52 17.48 0.22
CA ARG A 268 13.14 17.32 -0.20
C ARG A 268 12.36 18.62 -0.02
N LEU A 269 11.66 19.05 -1.06
CA LEU A 269 10.80 20.22 -1.05
C LEU A 269 9.34 19.79 -1.20
N GLN A 270 8.48 20.31 -0.33
CA GLN A 270 7.05 20.07 -0.39
C GLN A 270 6.32 21.41 -0.45
N GLY A 271 5.25 21.46 -1.23
CA GLY A 271 4.34 22.60 -1.29
C GLY A 271 2.90 22.15 -1.27
N ALA A 272 2.05 22.86 -0.53
CA ALA A 272 0.64 22.55 -0.38
C ALA A 272 -0.21 23.83 -0.39
N TYR A 273 -1.38 23.76 -1.01
CA TYR A 273 -2.40 24.78 -1.01
C TYR A 273 -3.77 24.16 -0.84
N GLY A 274 -4.61 24.76 -0.03
CA GLY A 274 -5.97 24.33 0.15
C GLY A 274 -6.91 25.46 0.56
N VAL A 275 -8.20 25.18 0.39
CA VAL A 275 -9.27 26.14 0.64
C VAL A 275 -10.44 25.47 1.32
N ARG A 276 -11.30 26.29 1.96
CA ARG A 276 -12.64 25.90 2.39
C ARG A 276 -13.62 26.18 1.26
N THR A 277 -14.65 25.36 1.11
CA THR A 277 -15.73 25.58 0.14
C THR A 277 -15.28 25.65 -1.33
N ALA A 278 -14.29 24.84 -1.70
CA ALA A 278 -13.74 24.77 -3.05
C ALA A 278 -14.80 24.46 -4.14
N ASN A 279 -15.87 23.77 -3.77
CA ASN A 279 -16.94 23.29 -4.65
C ASN A 279 -18.07 24.32 -4.87
N ARG A 280 -17.94 25.55 -4.36
CA ARG A 280 -18.96 26.58 -4.47
C ARG A 280 -18.47 27.73 -5.36
N PRO A 281 -19.23 28.13 -6.38
CA PRO A 281 -18.79 29.15 -7.33
C PRO A 281 -19.12 30.62 -6.90
N GLN A 282 -19.63 30.82 -5.69
CA GLN A 282 -20.01 32.13 -5.20
C GLN A 282 -18.78 32.99 -4.84
N GLU A 283 -18.97 34.29 -4.70
CA GLU A 283 -17.95 35.23 -4.20
C GLU A 283 -17.45 34.82 -2.80
N GLY A 284 -16.17 34.93 -2.54
CA GLY A 284 -15.55 34.46 -1.29
C GLY A 284 -15.44 32.94 -1.15
N GLN A 285 -15.72 32.19 -2.22
CA GLN A 285 -15.69 30.73 -2.27
C GLN A 285 -14.97 30.25 -3.52
N GLY A 286 -14.82 28.93 -3.68
CA GLY A 286 -14.11 28.33 -4.81
C GLY A 286 -12.61 28.19 -4.57
N LEU A 287 -11.88 27.78 -5.59
CA LEU A 287 -10.52 27.30 -5.43
C LEU A 287 -9.48 28.43 -5.22
N PHE A 288 -9.67 29.60 -5.82
CA PHE A 288 -8.66 30.67 -5.79
C PHE A 288 -9.09 31.95 -5.08
N ASN A 289 -10.36 32.07 -4.74
CA ASN A 289 -10.92 33.28 -4.14
C ASN A 289 -11.67 33.02 -2.84
N SER A 290 -11.30 31.94 -2.16
CA SER A 290 -11.96 31.54 -0.92
C SER A 290 -11.61 32.46 0.23
N ASP A 291 -12.62 32.84 1.03
CA ASP A 291 -12.47 33.56 2.30
C ASP A 291 -11.62 32.81 3.33
N HIS A 292 -11.38 31.51 3.10
CA HIS A 292 -10.51 30.68 3.92
C HIS A 292 -9.58 29.87 3.03
N SER A 293 -8.31 30.24 3.07
CA SER A 293 -7.25 29.51 2.34
C SER A 293 -6.00 29.39 3.18
N ALA A 294 -5.22 28.36 2.93
CA ALA A 294 -3.89 28.23 3.50
C ALA A 294 -2.93 27.63 2.48
N PHE A 295 -1.70 28.09 2.52
CA PHE A 295 -0.62 27.44 1.80
C PHE A 295 0.58 27.21 2.71
N GLY A 296 1.39 26.23 2.35
CA GLY A 296 2.61 25.89 3.06
C GLY A 296 3.69 25.43 2.13
N VAL A 297 4.92 25.76 2.47
CA VAL A 297 6.12 25.23 1.83
C VAL A 297 7.02 24.66 2.92
N GLN A 298 7.58 23.49 2.68
CA GLN A 298 8.45 22.81 3.63
C GLN A 298 9.70 22.27 2.94
N LEU A 299 10.84 22.58 3.48
CA LEU A 299 12.13 22.07 3.05
C LEU A 299 12.65 21.09 4.10
N PHE A 300 12.90 19.86 3.70
CA PHE A 300 13.57 18.85 4.51
C PHE A 300 15.01 18.65 4.09
N LEU A 301 15.85 18.50 5.09
CA LEU A 301 17.26 18.16 4.97
C LEU A 301 17.55 16.91 5.80
N LYS A 302 18.22 15.95 5.20
CA LYS A 302 18.66 14.72 5.87
C LYS A 302 20.21 14.70 5.91
N PRO A 303 20.85 15.47 6.82
CA PRO A 303 22.31 15.58 6.88
C PRO A 303 22.98 14.28 7.29
N ALA A 304 22.26 13.39 7.97
CA ALA A 304 22.73 12.05 8.35
C ALA A 304 21.55 11.04 8.29
N PRO A 305 21.81 9.73 8.21
CA PRO A 305 20.75 8.71 8.14
C PRO A 305 19.70 8.78 9.26
N THR A 306 20.12 9.22 10.44
CA THR A 306 19.29 9.29 11.66
C THR A 306 18.76 10.69 11.96
N VAL A 307 19.15 11.72 11.20
CA VAL A 307 18.79 13.12 11.45
C VAL A 307 17.94 13.64 10.30
N LEU A 308 16.70 14.03 10.61
CA LEU A 308 15.81 14.74 9.71
C LEU A 308 15.53 16.12 10.28
N THR A 309 15.84 17.16 9.52
CA THR A 309 15.61 18.57 9.87
C THR A 309 14.69 19.19 8.82
N GLY A 310 13.77 20.06 9.25
CA GLY A 310 12.87 20.74 8.32
C GLY A 310 12.63 22.20 8.72
N ILE A 311 12.43 23.02 7.71
CA ILE A 311 11.97 24.40 7.84
C ILE A 311 10.65 24.50 7.09
N SER A 312 9.62 25.02 7.75
CA SER A 312 8.29 25.20 7.17
C SER A 312 7.90 26.66 7.21
N TYR A 313 7.35 27.14 6.11
CA TYR A 313 6.64 28.41 6.03
C TYR A 313 5.18 28.13 5.75
N LEU A 314 4.31 28.67 6.58
CA LEU A 314 2.86 28.50 6.49
C LEU A 314 2.21 29.87 6.51
N ASN A 315 1.21 30.07 5.64
CA ASN A 315 0.39 31.26 5.60
C ASN A 315 -1.08 30.86 5.49
N SER A 316 -1.93 31.53 6.23
CA SER A 316 -3.38 31.31 6.22
C SER A 316 -4.10 32.64 6.11
N TYR A 317 -5.08 32.69 5.23
CA TYR A 317 -6.04 33.78 5.14
C TYR A 317 -7.40 33.30 5.64
N SER A 318 -8.03 34.11 6.48
CA SER A 318 -9.35 33.80 7.04
C SER A 318 -10.17 35.09 7.15
N GLY A 319 -11.26 35.18 6.36
CA GLY A 319 -12.15 36.32 6.32
C GLY A 319 -12.94 36.55 7.63
N ASN A 320 -13.00 35.54 8.51
CA ASN A 320 -13.66 35.69 9.81
C ASN A 320 -12.68 36.00 10.97
N GLY A 321 -11.38 36.21 10.66
CA GLY A 321 -10.36 36.53 11.66
C GLY A 321 -10.01 35.36 12.58
N ARG A 322 -10.32 34.10 12.21
CA ARG A 322 -9.98 32.90 13.00
C ARG A 322 -8.95 32.04 12.28
N LEU A 323 -8.02 31.49 13.03
CA LEU A 323 -7.05 30.53 12.51
C LEU A 323 -7.69 29.18 12.22
N ASP A 324 -8.78 28.85 12.91
CA ASP A 324 -9.53 27.59 12.77
C ASP A 324 -8.62 26.34 12.85
N THR A 325 -7.75 26.31 13.87
CA THR A 325 -6.76 25.23 14.07
C THR A 325 -7.33 23.97 14.72
N PHE A 326 -8.56 24.04 15.25
CA PHE A 326 -9.18 23.03 16.12
C PHE A 326 -8.34 22.67 17.38
N THR A 327 -7.51 23.59 17.85
CA THR A 327 -6.67 23.40 19.02
C THR A 327 -6.59 24.72 19.80
N GLY A 328 -6.34 24.62 21.09
CA GLY A 328 -6.24 25.79 21.97
C GLY A 328 -7.57 26.33 22.48
N SER A 329 -7.54 27.50 23.12
CA SER A 329 -8.74 28.21 23.54
C SER A 329 -9.40 28.93 22.36
N PHE A 330 -10.69 29.25 22.47
CA PHE A 330 -11.37 30.03 21.43
C PHE A 330 -10.79 31.43 21.25
N LEU A 331 -10.21 32.00 22.29
CA LEU A 331 -9.52 33.30 22.22
C LEU A 331 -8.18 33.18 21.47
N ALA A 332 -7.45 32.08 21.64
CA ALA A 332 -6.20 31.85 20.94
C ALA A 332 -6.38 31.49 19.46
N ASP A 333 -7.59 31.13 19.04
CA ASP A 333 -7.95 30.82 17.65
C ASP A 333 -8.41 32.06 16.84
N THR A 334 -8.31 33.26 17.43
CA THR A 334 -8.63 34.56 16.79
C THR A 334 -7.34 35.30 16.47
N ASN A 335 -7.36 36.05 15.34
CA ASN A 335 -6.33 37.04 15.00
C ASN A 335 -6.52 38.31 15.83
#